data_95fde07ae7c96e541a59db2d53dc9331
#
_entry.id   95fde07ae7c96e541a59db2d53dc9331
#
_cell.length_a   1.000
_cell.length_b   1.000
_cell.length_c   1.000
_cell.angle_alpha   90.00
_cell.angle_beta   90.00
_cell.angle_gamma   90.00
#
_symmetry.space_group_name_H-M   'P 1'
#
loop_
_entity.id
_entity.type
_entity.pdbx_description
1 polymer ?
#
loop_
_entity_poly.entity_id
_entity_poly.type
_entity_poly.pdbx_seq_one_letter_code
_entity_poly.pdbx_strand_id
1 'polypeptide(L)'
;TFANNSVTSSNQGNITTTYKAINTDGKLCEGTQTITATNSTSTVSKTIALNIAPIQASSIIYSSNDEVKLATKNSGSSASGQIQFTVYANGVAAANQQVIISRNFSPNDFSFGTLGNQASQTLTSDSTGKVTVNLYPGVLPGPVELKATLANKPEIYALSKNVSVATGRVTQNGISVSLSKNTLARGVDGDTATVTMRMVDRVGNTVPDGTVVSFVTEGGKITSNCATVNGICSVTFTTQNPRP
;
A
#
# COMPACT_ATOMS: atom_id res chain seq x y z
N THR A 1 -19.51 -11.06 30.08
CA THR A 1 -19.34 -12.14 31.04
C THR A 1 -19.45 -11.65 32.49
N PHE A 2 -19.86 -12.51 33.41
CA PHE A 2 -19.85 -12.25 34.85
C PHE A 2 -18.59 -12.83 35.50
N ALA A 3 -18.11 -12.19 36.56
CA ALA A 3 -17.01 -12.73 37.36
C ALA A 3 -17.42 -14.06 38.05
N ASN A 4 -18.66 -14.11 38.52
CA ASN A 4 -19.28 -15.31 39.10
C ASN A 4 -20.70 -15.47 38.52
N ASN A 5 -21.00 -16.61 37.93
CA ASN A 5 -22.32 -16.94 37.40
C ASN A 5 -23.32 -17.37 38.48
N SER A 6 -22.83 -17.71 39.66
CA SER A 6 -23.64 -18.04 40.83
C SER A 6 -23.10 -17.31 42.07
N VAL A 7 -23.96 -16.67 42.81
CA VAL A 7 -23.60 -15.90 44.03
C VAL A 7 -24.61 -16.18 45.13
N THR A 8 -24.13 -16.19 46.38
CA THR A 8 -24.97 -16.38 47.55
C THR A 8 -25.35 -15.03 48.16
N SER A 9 -26.58 -14.88 48.60
CA SER A 9 -27.02 -13.66 49.28
C SER A 9 -26.37 -13.52 50.65
N SER A 10 -26.10 -12.28 51.04
CA SER A 10 -25.70 -11.94 52.42
C SER A 10 -26.86 -12.16 53.40
N ASN A 11 -26.58 -12.05 54.69
CA ASN A 11 -27.61 -12.12 55.76
C ASN A 11 -28.68 -11.01 55.63
N GLN A 12 -28.41 -9.97 54.86
CA GLN A 12 -29.34 -8.89 54.55
C GLN A 12 -30.08 -9.07 53.19
N GLY A 13 -29.91 -10.23 52.54
CA GLY A 13 -30.52 -10.54 51.26
C GLY A 13 -29.87 -9.89 50.04
N ASN A 14 -28.73 -9.22 50.21
CA ASN A 14 -28.02 -8.57 49.12
C ASN A 14 -27.11 -9.54 48.37
N ILE A 15 -27.08 -9.42 47.07
CA ILE A 15 -26.12 -10.10 46.18
C ILE A 15 -25.35 -9.09 45.37
N THR A 16 -24.07 -9.32 45.11
CA THR A 16 -23.22 -8.48 44.30
C THR A 16 -22.36 -9.33 43.39
N THR A 17 -22.29 -8.97 42.12
CA THR A 17 -21.37 -9.58 41.17
C THR A 17 -20.88 -8.52 40.21
N THR A 18 -19.71 -8.77 39.58
CA THR A 18 -19.14 -7.85 38.60
C THR A 18 -19.44 -8.34 37.20
N TYR A 19 -20.02 -7.48 36.38
CA TYR A 19 -20.20 -7.71 34.96
C TYR A 19 -19.05 -7.05 34.18
N LYS A 20 -18.40 -7.83 33.28
CA LYS A 20 -17.45 -7.32 32.30
C LYS A 20 -18.12 -7.33 30.94
N ALA A 21 -18.08 -6.21 30.23
CA ALA A 21 -18.66 -6.05 28.89
C ALA A 21 -17.82 -6.76 27.80
N ILE A 22 -17.53 -8.03 28.00
CA ILE A 22 -16.84 -8.92 27.06
C ILE A 22 -17.64 -10.21 26.89
N ASN A 23 -17.66 -10.75 25.65
CA ASN A 23 -18.24 -12.06 25.38
C ASN A 23 -17.29 -13.20 25.78
N THR A 24 -17.69 -14.45 25.55
CA THR A 24 -16.87 -15.63 25.80
C THR A 24 -15.57 -15.70 25.01
N ASP A 25 -15.53 -15.05 23.85
CA ASP A 25 -14.38 -14.99 22.94
C ASP A 25 -13.46 -13.79 23.24
N GLY A 26 -13.73 -13.06 24.34
CA GLY A 26 -12.94 -11.89 24.75
C GLY A 26 -13.24 -10.61 23.94
N LYS A 27 -14.26 -10.60 23.06
CA LYS A 27 -14.67 -9.42 22.34
C LYS A 27 -15.53 -8.50 23.21
N LEU A 28 -15.33 -7.20 23.04
CA LEU A 28 -16.15 -6.20 23.73
C LEU A 28 -17.60 -6.25 23.25
N CYS A 29 -18.54 -6.17 24.19
CA CYS A 29 -19.96 -6.07 23.93
C CYS A 29 -20.36 -4.60 23.76
N GLU A 30 -21.30 -4.31 22.86
CA GLU A 30 -21.84 -2.99 22.59
C GLU A 30 -23.38 -3.07 22.55
N GLY A 31 -24.04 -1.93 22.73
CA GLY A 31 -25.48 -1.83 22.70
C GLY A 31 -26.16 -2.33 23.95
N THR A 32 -27.45 -2.60 23.86
CA THR A 32 -28.26 -3.01 25.00
C THR A 32 -28.04 -4.47 25.34
N GLN A 33 -27.49 -4.73 26.55
CA GLN A 33 -27.30 -6.06 27.10
C GLN A 33 -28.36 -6.28 28.20
N THR A 34 -29.08 -7.41 28.13
CA THR A 34 -30.05 -7.80 29.15
C THR A 34 -29.37 -8.70 30.18
N ILE A 35 -29.36 -8.28 31.43
CA ILE A 35 -28.86 -9.05 32.54
C ILE A 35 -30.06 -9.68 33.25
N THR A 36 -30.05 -10.98 33.41
CA THR A 36 -31.10 -11.74 34.10
C THR A 36 -30.52 -12.39 35.38
N ALA A 37 -31.15 -12.12 36.49
CA ALA A 37 -30.90 -12.82 37.75
C ALA A 37 -32.05 -13.81 38.00
N THR A 38 -31.72 -15.08 38.27
CA THR A 38 -32.70 -16.16 38.56
C THR A 38 -32.37 -16.81 39.86
N ASN A 39 -33.37 -17.04 40.68
CA ASN A 39 -33.22 -17.84 41.90
C ASN A 39 -33.05 -19.33 41.56
N SER A 40 -32.05 -20.00 42.13
CA SER A 40 -31.75 -21.42 41.86
C SER A 40 -32.85 -22.40 42.29
N THR A 41 -33.72 -21.98 43.21
CA THR A 41 -34.81 -22.84 43.76
C THR A 41 -36.18 -22.50 43.20
N SER A 42 -36.33 -21.46 42.43
CA SER A 42 -37.62 -21.02 41.87
C SER A 42 -37.48 -20.55 40.43
N THR A 43 -38.63 -20.46 39.77
CA THR A 43 -38.76 -19.92 38.41
C THR A 43 -38.86 -18.38 38.39
N VAL A 44 -38.53 -17.70 39.50
CA VAL A 44 -38.57 -16.24 39.57
C VAL A 44 -37.27 -15.68 39.05
N SER A 45 -37.38 -14.82 38.03
CA SER A 45 -36.27 -14.09 37.47
C SER A 45 -36.59 -12.58 37.37
N LYS A 46 -35.55 -11.77 37.44
CA LYS A 46 -35.60 -10.32 37.13
C LYS A 46 -34.54 -9.98 36.12
N THR A 47 -34.91 -9.09 35.22
CA THR A 47 -34.07 -8.58 34.16
C THR A 47 -33.82 -7.08 34.31
N ILE A 48 -32.60 -6.68 33.94
CA ILE A 48 -32.28 -5.24 33.78
C ILE A 48 -31.53 -5.08 32.45
N ALA A 49 -31.82 -4.00 31.73
CA ALA A 49 -31.11 -3.63 30.54
C ALA A 49 -29.96 -2.68 30.89
N LEU A 50 -28.77 -3.02 30.40
CA LEU A 50 -27.56 -2.20 30.49
C LEU A 50 -27.16 -1.76 29.07
N ASN A 51 -27.13 -0.47 28.82
CA ASN A 51 -26.66 0.05 27.53
C ASN A 51 -25.16 0.31 27.61
N ILE A 52 -24.40 -0.38 26.76
CA ILE A 52 -22.95 -0.22 26.64
C ILE A 52 -22.67 0.64 25.41
N ALA A 53 -22.10 1.82 25.64
CA ALA A 53 -21.77 2.73 24.55
C ALA A 53 -20.74 2.08 23.61
N PRO A 54 -20.86 2.29 22.30
CA PRO A 54 -19.88 1.81 21.33
C PRO A 54 -18.52 2.44 21.59
N ILE A 55 -17.46 1.66 21.35
CA ILE A 55 -16.09 2.15 21.42
C ILE A 55 -15.90 3.20 20.34
N GLN A 56 -15.51 4.40 20.75
CA GLN A 56 -15.21 5.46 19.81
C GLN A 56 -13.74 5.50 19.47
N ALA A 57 -13.41 5.36 18.19
CA ALA A 57 -12.06 5.55 17.70
C ALA A 57 -11.54 6.95 18.06
N SER A 58 -10.28 6.99 18.49
CA SER A 58 -9.59 8.21 18.91
C SER A 58 -8.37 8.53 18.05
N SER A 59 -7.86 7.56 17.30
CA SER A 59 -6.76 7.76 16.35
C SER A 59 -6.74 6.69 15.27
N ILE A 60 -6.06 7.01 14.17
CA ILE A 60 -5.73 6.09 13.09
C ILE A 60 -4.29 6.33 12.69
N ILE A 61 -3.54 5.26 12.42
CA ILE A 61 -2.16 5.34 11.96
C ILE A 61 -1.95 4.50 10.72
N TYR A 62 -1.01 4.88 9.88
CA TYR A 62 -0.47 4.03 8.83
C TYR A 62 0.44 2.97 9.46
N SER A 63 0.16 1.69 9.21
CA SER A 63 0.80 0.58 9.91
C SER A 63 1.56 -0.39 9.01
N SER A 64 1.67 -0.12 7.70
CA SER A 64 2.62 -0.82 6.84
C SER A 64 4.04 -0.34 7.13
N ASN A 65 4.95 -1.27 7.41
CA ASN A 65 6.33 -0.96 7.79
C ASN A 65 7.26 -0.87 6.57
N ASP A 66 6.91 -1.53 5.46
CA ASP A 66 7.76 -1.65 4.29
C ASP A 66 7.39 -0.64 3.20
N GLU A 67 8.38 -0.31 2.37
CA GLU A 67 8.14 0.41 1.13
C GLU A 67 7.32 -0.46 0.17
N VAL A 68 6.24 0.09 -0.38
CA VAL A 68 5.38 -0.61 -1.33
C VAL A 68 5.70 -0.09 -2.74
N LYS A 69 6.55 -0.83 -3.45
CA LYS A 69 6.87 -0.61 -4.87
C LYS A 69 6.01 -1.50 -5.74
N LEU A 70 5.06 -0.92 -6.44
CA LEU A 70 4.23 -1.60 -7.42
C LEU A 70 4.86 -1.44 -8.80
N ALA A 71 4.70 -2.44 -9.66
CA ALA A 71 5.05 -2.31 -11.06
C ALA A 71 3.84 -1.85 -11.86
N THR A 72 4.05 -1.14 -12.96
CA THR A 72 2.97 -0.80 -13.89
C THR A 72 2.30 -2.05 -14.44
N LYS A 73 0.98 -1.97 -14.65
CA LYS A 73 0.19 -3.07 -15.23
C LYS A 73 0.80 -3.51 -16.57
N ASN A 74 0.85 -4.81 -16.81
CA ASN A 74 1.39 -5.44 -18.02
C ASN A 74 2.92 -5.28 -18.22
N SER A 75 3.64 -4.79 -17.23
CA SER A 75 5.11 -4.65 -17.30
C SER A 75 5.87 -5.96 -17.14
N GLY A 76 5.19 -7.06 -16.83
CA GLY A 76 5.80 -8.36 -16.56
C GLY A 76 6.32 -8.53 -15.13
N SER A 77 6.00 -7.60 -14.24
CA SER A 77 6.29 -7.64 -12.80
C SER A 77 4.99 -7.64 -12.00
N SER A 78 5.07 -7.90 -10.69
CA SER A 78 3.90 -7.88 -9.82
C SER A 78 3.23 -6.51 -9.80
N ALA A 79 1.96 -6.46 -10.19
CA ALA A 79 1.18 -5.24 -10.35
C ALA A 79 0.05 -5.11 -9.33
N SER A 80 0.21 -5.64 -8.13
CA SER A 80 -0.72 -5.46 -7.03
C SER A 80 0.02 -5.47 -5.70
N GLY A 81 -0.56 -4.83 -4.70
CA GLY A 81 -0.01 -4.76 -3.35
C GLY A 81 -1.08 -4.44 -2.34
N GLN A 82 -0.68 -4.32 -1.09
CA GLN A 82 -1.57 -3.98 0.01
C GLN A 82 -0.88 -3.01 0.95
N ILE A 83 -1.68 -2.12 1.53
CA ILE A 83 -1.27 -1.28 2.66
C ILE A 83 -2.24 -1.46 3.82
N GLN A 84 -1.81 -1.12 5.00
CA GLN A 84 -2.59 -1.25 6.22
C GLN A 84 -2.61 0.05 7.02
N PHE A 85 -3.76 0.31 7.61
CA PHE A 85 -3.95 1.32 8.64
C PHE A 85 -4.46 0.60 9.90
N THR A 86 -4.16 1.14 11.07
CA THR A 86 -4.68 0.61 12.34
C THR A 86 -5.44 1.69 13.08
N VAL A 87 -6.65 1.37 13.49
CA VAL A 87 -7.53 2.24 14.27
C VAL A 87 -7.39 1.93 15.74
N TYR A 88 -7.30 2.97 16.55
CA TYR A 88 -7.21 2.86 18.00
C TYR A 88 -8.33 3.64 18.71
N ALA A 89 -8.75 3.10 19.84
CA ALA A 89 -9.59 3.77 20.82
C ALA A 89 -8.84 3.77 22.15
N ASN A 90 -8.49 4.93 22.65
CA ASN A 90 -7.75 5.10 23.91
C ASN A 90 -6.45 4.24 23.97
N GLY A 91 -5.73 4.16 22.87
CA GLY A 91 -4.48 3.40 22.77
C GLY A 91 -4.62 1.88 22.56
N VAL A 92 -5.86 1.36 22.54
CA VAL A 92 -6.15 -0.05 22.23
C VAL A 92 -6.70 -0.16 20.81
N ALA A 93 -6.26 -1.19 20.09
CA ALA A 93 -6.77 -1.44 18.73
C ALA A 93 -8.30 -1.63 18.71
N ALA A 94 -8.98 -0.90 17.84
CA ALA A 94 -10.43 -0.83 17.81
C ALA A 94 -11.00 -1.54 16.57
N ALA A 95 -11.77 -2.60 16.81
CA ALA A 95 -12.50 -3.32 15.78
C ALA A 95 -13.79 -2.60 15.36
N ASN A 96 -14.35 -3.00 14.21
CA ASN A 96 -15.63 -2.56 13.69
C ASN A 96 -15.75 -1.04 13.48
N GLN A 97 -14.63 -0.35 13.30
CA GLN A 97 -14.62 1.08 13.00
C GLN A 97 -14.68 1.32 11.49
N GLN A 98 -15.56 2.22 11.05
CA GLN A 98 -15.66 2.58 9.65
C GLN A 98 -14.59 3.61 9.29
N VAL A 99 -13.83 3.30 8.24
CA VAL A 99 -12.73 4.13 7.71
C VAL A 99 -12.98 4.40 6.23
N ILE A 100 -13.01 5.66 5.87
CA ILE A 100 -13.12 6.11 4.48
C ILE A 100 -11.71 6.18 3.90
N ILE A 101 -11.44 5.37 2.88
CA ILE A 101 -10.21 5.43 2.11
C ILE A 101 -10.46 6.30 0.88
N SER A 102 -9.63 7.30 0.70
CA SER A 102 -9.70 8.22 -0.43
C SER A 102 -8.32 8.45 -1.03
N ARG A 103 -8.30 8.88 -2.29
CA ARG A 103 -7.08 9.30 -2.97
C ARG A 103 -6.67 10.69 -2.47
N ASN A 104 -5.43 10.86 -2.04
CA ASN A 104 -4.81 12.16 -1.89
C ASN A 104 -4.10 12.54 -3.20
N PHE A 105 -3.17 11.70 -3.65
CA PHE A 105 -2.64 11.75 -5.02
C PHE A 105 -2.22 10.36 -5.51
N SER A 106 -2.28 10.14 -6.80
CA SER A 106 -1.75 8.96 -7.51
C SER A 106 -1.77 9.18 -9.02
N PRO A 107 -1.14 8.31 -9.82
CA PRO A 107 -1.42 8.25 -11.25
C PRO A 107 -2.93 8.15 -11.55
N ASN A 108 -3.38 8.74 -12.65
CA ASN A 108 -4.81 8.85 -12.97
C ASN A 108 -5.51 7.50 -13.18
N ASP A 109 -4.76 6.48 -13.59
CA ASP A 109 -5.25 5.12 -13.85
C ASP A 109 -5.05 4.16 -12.66
N PHE A 110 -4.58 4.69 -11.53
CA PHE A 110 -4.43 3.92 -10.29
C PHE A 110 -5.78 3.66 -9.63
N SER A 111 -6.01 2.43 -9.14
CA SER A 111 -7.21 2.05 -8.40
C SER A 111 -6.87 1.38 -7.06
N PHE A 112 -7.80 1.42 -6.11
CA PHE A 112 -7.61 0.91 -4.76
C PHE A 112 -8.88 0.32 -4.17
N GLY A 113 -8.71 -0.57 -3.17
CA GLY A 113 -9.81 -1.32 -2.54
C GLY A 113 -10.31 -2.44 -3.46
N THR A 114 -11.01 -2.09 -4.53
CA THR A 114 -11.44 -2.99 -5.61
C THR A 114 -10.78 -2.63 -6.94
N LEU A 115 -10.46 -3.63 -7.75
CA LEU A 115 -9.84 -3.41 -9.06
C LEU A 115 -10.73 -2.50 -9.95
N GLY A 116 -10.13 -1.46 -10.51
CA GLY A 116 -10.81 -0.46 -11.35
C GLY A 116 -11.51 0.65 -10.58
N ASN A 117 -11.63 0.56 -9.26
CA ASN A 117 -12.23 1.61 -8.45
C ASN A 117 -11.25 2.73 -8.16
N GLN A 118 -11.69 3.96 -8.40
CA GLN A 118 -10.95 5.20 -8.12
C GLN A 118 -11.67 6.12 -7.15
N ALA A 119 -12.91 5.80 -6.80
CA ALA A 119 -13.71 6.54 -5.84
C ALA A 119 -13.37 6.16 -4.40
N SER A 120 -13.69 7.04 -3.47
CA SER A 120 -13.57 6.75 -2.04
C SER A 120 -14.40 5.53 -1.65
N GLN A 121 -13.84 4.70 -0.77
CA GLN A 121 -14.49 3.48 -0.26
C GLN A 121 -14.50 3.49 1.26
N THR A 122 -15.58 2.99 1.85
CA THR A 122 -15.65 2.76 3.29
C THR A 122 -15.29 1.30 3.57
N LEU A 123 -14.26 1.10 4.39
CA LEU A 123 -13.81 -0.19 4.89
C LEU A 123 -14.00 -0.24 6.40
N THR A 124 -14.11 -1.46 6.94
CA THR A 124 -14.29 -1.67 8.37
C THR A 124 -13.05 -2.30 8.97
N SER A 125 -12.59 -1.81 10.11
CA SER A 125 -11.45 -2.42 10.82
C SER A 125 -11.79 -3.82 11.34
N ASP A 126 -10.85 -4.72 11.23
CA ASP A 126 -10.96 -6.11 11.70
C ASP A 126 -10.87 -6.21 13.24
N SER A 127 -10.86 -7.45 13.77
CA SER A 127 -10.75 -7.72 15.22
C SER A 127 -9.44 -7.21 15.85
N THR A 128 -8.42 -6.91 15.05
CA THR A 128 -7.13 -6.35 15.48
C THR A 128 -7.02 -4.84 15.21
N GLY A 129 -8.13 -4.19 14.83
CA GLY A 129 -8.20 -2.77 14.50
C GLY A 129 -7.61 -2.41 13.13
N LYS A 130 -7.23 -3.39 12.31
CA LYS A 130 -6.58 -3.17 11.02
C LYS A 130 -7.58 -2.97 9.89
N VAL A 131 -7.24 -2.05 8.99
CA VAL A 131 -7.91 -1.83 7.72
C VAL A 131 -6.91 -2.09 6.60
N THR A 132 -7.15 -3.14 5.81
CA THR A 132 -6.29 -3.51 4.69
C THR A 132 -6.86 -2.95 3.39
N VAL A 133 -6.03 -2.26 2.62
CA VAL A 133 -6.39 -1.65 1.35
C VAL A 133 -5.58 -2.30 0.23
N ASN A 134 -6.27 -2.92 -0.72
CA ASN A 134 -5.65 -3.45 -1.93
C ASN A 134 -5.30 -2.31 -2.90
N LEU A 135 -4.17 -2.43 -3.57
CA LEU A 135 -3.63 -1.45 -4.50
C LEU A 135 -3.49 -2.08 -5.88
N TYR A 136 -3.97 -1.39 -6.91
CA TYR A 136 -3.96 -1.85 -8.29
C TYR A 136 -3.45 -0.72 -9.20
N PRO A 137 -2.17 -0.77 -9.59
CA PRO A 137 -1.60 0.20 -10.52
C PRO A 137 -2.16 0.04 -11.93
N GLY A 138 -2.20 1.14 -12.65
CA GLY A 138 -2.40 1.17 -14.09
C GLY A 138 -1.07 1.10 -14.86
N VAL A 139 -1.01 1.72 -16.04
CA VAL A 139 0.18 1.76 -16.88
C VAL A 139 1.07 2.99 -16.61
N LEU A 140 0.58 3.96 -15.86
CA LEU A 140 1.32 5.17 -15.52
C LEU A 140 2.12 5.00 -14.22
N PRO A 141 3.43 5.28 -14.23
CA PRO A 141 4.23 5.32 -13.02
C PRO A 141 4.00 6.60 -12.22
N GLY A 142 4.32 6.57 -10.94
CA GLY A 142 4.29 7.75 -10.08
C GLY A 142 4.08 7.42 -8.61
N PRO A 143 4.20 8.43 -7.73
CA PRO A 143 3.95 8.27 -6.31
C PRO A 143 2.46 8.09 -6.03
N VAL A 144 2.16 7.41 -4.93
CA VAL A 144 0.79 7.15 -4.47
C VAL A 144 0.68 7.53 -3.00
N GLU A 145 -0.34 8.31 -2.69
CA GLU A 145 -0.73 8.59 -1.30
C GLU A 145 -2.24 8.45 -1.14
N LEU A 146 -2.65 7.56 -0.26
CA LEU A 146 -4.03 7.37 0.13
C LEU A 146 -4.25 7.97 1.52
N LYS A 147 -5.44 8.53 1.72
CA LYS A 147 -5.90 9.07 3.00
C LYS A 147 -6.93 8.13 3.59
N ALA A 148 -6.70 7.70 4.83
CA ALA A 148 -7.65 6.93 5.64
C ALA A 148 -8.25 7.85 6.70
N THR A 149 -9.55 8.03 6.69
CA THR A 149 -10.28 8.97 7.57
C THR A 149 -11.33 8.22 8.37
N LEU A 150 -11.45 8.48 9.67
CA LEU A 150 -12.54 7.92 10.48
C LEU A 150 -13.89 8.47 10.01
N ALA A 151 -14.85 7.59 9.68
CA ALA A 151 -16.12 8.01 9.10
C ALA A 151 -16.96 8.91 10.04
N ASN A 152 -16.87 8.66 11.36
CA ASN A 152 -17.59 9.42 12.40
C ASN A 152 -16.81 10.62 12.95
N LYS A 153 -15.51 10.77 12.57
CA LYS A 153 -14.62 11.86 13.00
C LYS A 153 -13.67 12.24 11.87
N PRO A 154 -14.13 13.00 10.86
CA PRO A 154 -13.35 13.30 9.66
C PRO A 154 -12.07 14.09 9.91
N GLU A 155 -11.93 14.74 11.05
CA GLU A 155 -10.72 15.42 11.49
C GLU A 155 -9.59 14.45 11.85
N ILE A 156 -9.92 13.17 12.13
CA ILE A 156 -8.94 12.13 12.46
C ILE A 156 -8.64 11.32 11.21
N TYR A 157 -7.42 11.44 10.70
CA TYR A 157 -6.98 10.73 9.51
C TYR A 157 -5.50 10.36 9.57
N ALA A 158 -5.10 9.45 8.70
CA ALA A 158 -3.70 9.11 8.43
C ALA A 158 -3.46 9.06 6.91
N LEU A 159 -2.23 9.38 6.51
CA LEU A 159 -1.77 9.27 5.13
C LEU A 159 -0.86 8.05 4.97
N SER A 160 -0.96 7.38 3.83
CA SER A 160 -0.01 6.31 3.48
C SER A 160 1.37 6.91 3.20
N LYS A 161 2.42 6.10 3.37
CA LYS A 161 3.81 6.52 3.16
C LYS A 161 4.54 5.48 2.31
N ASN A 162 5.53 5.94 1.53
CA ASN A 162 6.44 5.08 0.77
C ASN A 162 5.73 4.12 -0.19
N VAL A 163 4.67 4.59 -0.85
CA VAL A 163 3.95 3.84 -1.89
C VAL A 163 4.23 4.47 -3.24
N SER A 164 4.65 3.66 -4.20
CA SER A 164 4.92 4.14 -5.56
C SER A 164 4.59 3.08 -6.61
N VAL A 165 4.25 3.55 -7.81
CA VAL A 165 4.18 2.74 -9.02
C VAL A 165 5.45 3.02 -9.82
N ALA A 166 6.30 2.01 -9.94
CA ALA A 166 7.54 2.09 -10.70
C ALA A 166 7.33 1.61 -12.14
N THR A 167 8.19 2.10 -13.06
CA THR A 167 8.24 1.57 -14.42
C THR A 167 8.62 0.09 -14.41
N GLY A 168 8.16 -0.63 -15.43
CA GLY A 168 8.52 -2.02 -15.64
C GLY A 168 9.97 -2.19 -16.10
N ARG A 169 10.38 -3.45 -16.24
CA ARG A 169 11.70 -3.79 -16.78
C ARG A 169 11.76 -3.46 -18.27
N VAL A 170 12.93 -3.00 -18.71
CA VAL A 170 13.23 -2.87 -20.13
C VAL A 170 13.17 -4.24 -20.79
N THR A 171 12.55 -4.31 -21.96
CA THR A 171 12.56 -5.50 -22.81
C THR A 171 13.33 -5.20 -24.09
N GLN A 172 13.75 -6.21 -24.82
CA GLN A 172 14.45 -6.02 -26.10
C GLN A 172 13.67 -5.11 -27.06
N ASN A 173 12.35 -5.22 -27.09
CA ASN A 173 11.48 -4.39 -27.93
C ASN A 173 11.37 -2.93 -27.42
N GLY A 174 11.75 -2.66 -26.19
CA GLY A 174 11.77 -1.33 -25.57
C GLY A 174 13.10 -0.60 -25.75
N ILE A 175 14.05 -1.18 -26.48
CA ILE A 175 15.36 -0.60 -26.74
C ILE A 175 15.45 -0.17 -28.19
N SER A 176 15.83 1.08 -28.41
CA SER A 176 16.22 1.57 -29.75
C SER A 176 17.61 2.19 -29.71
N VAL A 177 18.40 1.93 -30.77
CA VAL A 177 19.73 2.46 -30.94
C VAL A 177 19.78 3.25 -32.23
N SER A 178 20.37 4.43 -32.20
CA SER A 178 20.61 5.27 -33.37
C SER A 178 22.04 5.78 -33.41
N LEU A 179 22.50 6.09 -34.60
CA LEU A 179 23.84 6.61 -34.85
C LEU A 179 23.72 8.00 -35.50
N SER A 180 24.61 8.93 -35.13
CA SER A 180 24.67 10.23 -35.75
C SER A 180 25.10 10.16 -37.25
N LYS A 181 25.92 9.15 -37.57
CA LYS A 181 26.27 8.77 -38.93
C LYS A 181 26.58 7.26 -38.96
N ASN A 182 26.21 6.61 -40.06
CA ASN A 182 26.36 5.16 -40.25
C ASN A 182 27.59 4.77 -41.05
N THR A 183 28.34 5.74 -41.55
CA THR A 183 29.60 5.51 -42.30
C THR A 183 30.71 6.36 -41.70
N LEU A 184 31.79 5.71 -41.34
CA LEU A 184 33.01 6.32 -40.82
C LEU A 184 34.13 6.22 -41.84
N ALA A 185 35.06 7.19 -41.82
CA ALA A 185 36.17 7.20 -42.77
C ALA A 185 37.11 6.02 -42.54
N ARG A 186 37.21 5.12 -43.54
CA ARG A 186 38.11 3.96 -43.49
C ARG A 186 39.58 4.43 -43.56
N GLY A 187 40.36 3.92 -42.62
CA GLY A 187 41.78 4.25 -42.60
C GLY A 187 42.16 5.54 -41.86
N VAL A 188 41.16 6.25 -41.30
CA VAL A 188 41.39 7.45 -40.49
C VAL A 188 41.12 7.14 -39.02
N ASP A 189 42.09 7.45 -38.16
CA ASP A 189 41.93 7.38 -36.72
C ASP A 189 41.27 8.70 -36.20
N GLY A 190 40.40 8.59 -35.23
CA GLY A 190 39.77 9.74 -34.61
C GLY A 190 38.44 10.20 -35.27
N ASP A 191 37.94 9.53 -36.32
CA ASP A 191 36.63 9.80 -36.82
C ASP A 191 35.55 9.28 -35.86
N THR A 192 34.53 10.09 -35.56
CA THR A 192 33.59 9.82 -34.48
C THR A 192 32.12 9.70 -34.93
N ALA A 193 31.36 8.84 -34.23
CA ALA A 193 29.91 8.81 -34.31
C ALA A 193 29.32 8.79 -32.90
N THR A 194 28.23 9.50 -32.69
CA THR A 194 27.45 9.39 -31.46
C THR A 194 26.49 8.22 -31.58
N VAL A 195 26.54 7.33 -30.60
CA VAL A 195 25.60 6.21 -30.43
C VAL A 195 24.59 6.65 -29.38
N THR A 196 23.34 6.79 -29.76
CA THR A 196 22.25 7.16 -28.84
C THR A 196 21.34 5.98 -28.63
N MET A 197 21.10 5.64 -27.36
CA MET A 197 20.18 4.60 -26.95
C MET A 197 18.99 5.22 -26.24
N ARG A 198 17.78 4.76 -26.61
CA ARG A 198 16.53 5.07 -25.90
C ARG A 198 15.96 3.78 -25.32
N MET A 199 15.50 3.85 -24.06
CA MET A 199 14.96 2.71 -23.36
C MET A 199 13.60 3.04 -22.75
N VAL A 200 12.65 2.14 -22.99
CA VAL A 200 11.29 2.18 -22.41
C VAL A 200 10.93 0.79 -21.87
N ASP A 201 9.99 0.75 -20.94
CA ASP A 201 9.39 -0.51 -20.49
C ASP A 201 8.40 -1.08 -21.54
N ARG A 202 7.80 -2.22 -21.21
CA ARG A 202 6.86 -2.91 -22.11
C ARG A 202 5.62 -2.08 -22.49
N VAL A 203 5.24 -1.12 -21.66
CA VAL A 203 4.06 -0.25 -21.87
C VAL A 203 4.42 1.15 -22.34
N GLY A 204 5.70 1.39 -22.66
CA GLY A 204 6.18 2.63 -23.30
C GLY A 204 6.67 3.71 -22.34
N ASN A 205 6.71 3.47 -21.02
CA ASN A 205 7.26 4.42 -20.07
C ASN A 205 8.80 4.43 -20.15
N THR A 206 9.40 5.61 -20.08
CA THR A 206 10.86 5.73 -20.00
C THR A 206 11.40 5.08 -18.74
N VAL A 207 12.58 4.48 -18.84
CA VAL A 207 13.27 3.95 -17.65
C VAL A 207 13.65 5.09 -16.70
N PRO A 208 13.85 4.79 -15.39
CA PRO A 208 14.29 5.80 -14.43
C PRO A 208 15.61 6.46 -14.85
N ASP A 209 15.74 7.76 -14.56
CA ASP A 209 16.99 8.48 -14.72
C ASP A 209 18.09 7.83 -13.89
N GLY A 210 19.31 7.83 -14.41
CA GLY A 210 20.45 7.17 -13.79
C GLY A 210 20.56 5.67 -14.10
N THR A 211 19.68 5.08 -14.94
CA THR A 211 19.85 3.70 -15.41
C THR A 211 21.13 3.60 -16.25
N VAL A 212 22.10 2.79 -15.79
CA VAL A 212 23.39 2.62 -16.44
C VAL A 212 23.27 1.67 -17.61
N VAL A 213 23.83 2.06 -18.75
CA VAL A 213 23.94 1.26 -19.96
C VAL A 213 25.41 1.05 -20.29
N SER A 214 25.81 -0.19 -20.54
CA SER A 214 27.18 -0.54 -20.94
C SER A 214 27.26 -0.82 -22.43
N PHE A 215 28.35 -0.38 -23.04
CA PHE A 215 28.64 -0.54 -24.45
C PHE A 215 29.97 -1.28 -24.66
N VAL A 216 29.98 -2.16 -25.64
CA VAL A 216 31.14 -2.90 -26.07
C VAL A 216 31.24 -2.78 -27.58
N THR A 217 32.46 -2.73 -28.12
CA THR A 217 32.74 -2.73 -29.57
C THR A 217 33.79 -3.75 -29.92
N GLU A 218 33.67 -4.36 -31.09
CA GLU A 218 34.65 -5.31 -31.61
C GLU A 218 35.86 -4.62 -32.23
N GLY A 219 35.71 -3.37 -32.65
CA GLY A 219 36.78 -2.56 -33.23
C GLY A 219 36.63 -1.10 -32.88
N GLY A 220 37.72 -0.34 -32.97
CA GLY A 220 37.74 1.06 -32.56
C GLY A 220 37.63 1.25 -31.03
N LYS A 221 37.15 2.37 -30.60
CA LYS A 221 36.95 2.74 -29.19
C LYS A 221 35.56 3.26 -28.97
N ILE A 222 34.87 2.81 -27.92
CA ILE A 222 33.60 3.34 -27.50
C ILE A 222 33.68 3.78 -26.03
N THR A 223 32.96 4.83 -25.64
CA THR A 223 32.77 5.14 -24.23
C THR A 223 31.96 4.00 -23.58
N SER A 224 32.49 3.41 -22.54
CA SER A 224 32.05 2.10 -22.02
C SER A 224 30.65 2.14 -21.37
N ASN A 225 30.19 3.31 -20.91
CA ASN A 225 28.87 3.42 -20.28
C ASN A 225 28.32 4.85 -20.34
N CYS A 226 27.02 4.97 -20.17
CA CYS A 226 26.30 6.21 -19.85
C CYS A 226 25.13 5.94 -18.93
N ALA A 227 24.62 6.97 -18.29
CA ALA A 227 23.42 6.93 -17.47
C ALA A 227 22.28 7.64 -18.20
N THR A 228 21.07 7.11 -18.10
CA THR A 228 19.88 7.67 -18.76
C THR A 228 19.41 8.97 -18.10
N VAL A 229 18.94 9.86 -18.95
CA VAL A 229 18.10 11.02 -18.61
C VAL A 229 16.88 10.99 -19.51
N ASN A 230 15.68 10.98 -18.97
CA ASN A 230 14.43 10.79 -19.70
C ASN A 230 14.44 9.54 -20.61
N GLY A 231 15.05 8.46 -20.14
CA GLY A 231 15.17 7.19 -20.85
C GLY A 231 16.16 7.21 -22.02
N ILE A 232 16.98 8.24 -22.17
CA ILE A 232 17.96 8.39 -23.26
C ILE A 232 19.35 8.50 -22.67
N CYS A 233 20.32 7.82 -23.27
CA CYS A 233 21.74 8.11 -23.04
C CYS A 233 22.56 7.96 -24.32
N SER A 234 23.70 8.64 -24.39
CA SER A 234 24.56 8.67 -25.58
C SER A 234 26.02 8.47 -25.22
N VAL A 235 26.72 7.78 -26.08
CA VAL A 235 28.18 7.57 -26.01
C VAL A 235 28.85 7.90 -27.35
N THR A 236 30.15 8.12 -27.32
CA THR A 236 30.94 8.38 -28.53
C THR A 236 31.69 7.11 -28.92
N PHE A 237 31.53 6.70 -30.17
CA PHE A 237 32.39 5.75 -30.86
C PHE A 237 33.45 6.52 -31.62
N THR A 238 34.70 6.02 -31.61
CA THR A 238 35.83 6.64 -32.30
C THR A 238 36.60 5.56 -33.06
N THR A 239 36.93 5.84 -34.32
CA THR A 239 37.77 4.95 -35.13
C THR A 239 39.20 4.97 -34.61
N GLN A 240 39.76 3.81 -34.40
CA GLN A 240 41.20 3.61 -34.08
C GLN A 240 41.64 2.19 -34.45
N ASN A 241 42.95 1.96 -34.48
CA ASN A 241 43.49 0.62 -34.65
C ASN A 241 43.38 -0.18 -33.33
N PRO A 242 43.03 -1.51 -33.32
CA PRO A 242 42.68 -2.32 -34.49
C PRO A 242 41.31 -1.98 -35.08
N ARG A 243 41.22 -2.09 -36.42
CA ARG A 243 39.94 -1.99 -37.16
C ARG A 243 39.42 -3.38 -37.49
N PRO A 244 38.09 -3.58 -37.54
CA PRO A 244 37.50 -4.83 -38.00
C PRO A 244 37.78 -5.09 -39.48
#